data_9f9565d653efea280a9654827e81c4a0
#
_entry.id   9f9565d653efea280a9654827e81c4a0
#
_cell.length_a   1.000
_cell.length_b   1.000
_cell.length_c   1.000
_cell.angle_alpha   90.00
_cell.angle_beta   90.00
_cell.angle_gamma   90.00
#
_symmetry.space_group_name_H-M   'P 1'
#
loop_
_entity.id
_entity.type
_entity.pdbx_description
1 polymer ?
#
loop_
_entity_poly.entity_id
_entity_poly.type
_entity_poly.pdbx_seq_one_letter_code
_entity_poly.pdbx_strand_id
1 'polypeptide(L)'
;MAIPKHIKDNISMPVIGAPLFLVSGPDLVIAQCKAGIIGSFPALNARPQHVLEEWIIRIKTELAEFQEQNPEAKVAPFAVNQICHGSNDRLMQDMETCVKHEVPIIITSLRPPSEVVEAAHSYGGLVFHDVISVRHAQKAAEQGVDGLILVCAGAGGHAGTLSPFALVREVKQWFDGTVILSGSIGDGHSVASAIALGADFAYLGTRFIATEEANAEPEYKKMLEESAAQDIVCLLYTSDAADEEDSVDLGGRRI
;
A
#
# COMPACT_ATOMS: atom_id res chain seq x y z
N MET A 1 -17.26 7.00 -4.03
CA MET A 1 -16.82 7.94 -5.09
C MET A 1 -15.89 7.19 -6.01
N ALA A 2 -16.14 7.14 -7.29
CA ALA A 2 -15.22 6.46 -8.21
C ALA A 2 -13.85 7.15 -8.17
N ILE A 3 -12.79 6.42 -8.54
CA ILE A 3 -11.42 6.93 -8.65
C ILE A 3 -11.44 8.28 -9.37
N PRO A 4 -10.80 9.33 -8.81
CA PRO A 4 -10.75 10.64 -9.46
C PRO A 4 -10.22 10.52 -10.89
N LYS A 5 -10.82 11.28 -11.81
CA LYS A 5 -10.48 11.19 -13.23
C LYS A 5 -9.00 11.40 -13.50
N HIS A 6 -8.37 12.36 -12.82
CA HIS A 6 -6.94 12.65 -12.99
C HIS A 6 -6.02 11.48 -12.61
N ILE A 7 -6.42 10.63 -11.65
CA ILE A 7 -5.69 9.40 -11.36
C ILE A 7 -5.94 8.35 -12.45
N LYS A 8 -7.23 8.16 -12.81
CA LYS A 8 -7.62 7.16 -13.81
C LYS A 8 -6.98 7.40 -15.18
N ASP A 9 -6.86 8.65 -15.59
CA ASP A 9 -6.28 9.01 -16.88
C ASP A 9 -4.75 8.77 -16.93
N ASN A 10 -4.08 8.80 -15.77
CA ASN A 10 -2.62 8.68 -15.63
C ASN A 10 -2.13 7.27 -15.23
N ILE A 11 -3.02 6.28 -15.13
CA ILE A 11 -2.63 4.88 -14.89
C ILE A 11 -2.74 4.06 -16.17
N SER A 12 -1.81 3.12 -16.35
CA SER A 12 -1.84 2.12 -17.45
C SER A 12 -2.56 0.85 -17.03
N MET A 13 -2.43 0.49 -15.75
CA MET A 13 -3.06 -0.68 -15.15
C MET A 13 -3.62 -0.33 -13.76
N PRO A 14 -4.75 -0.93 -13.34
CA PRO A 14 -5.33 -0.68 -12.03
C PRO A 14 -4.57 -1.44 -10.93
N VAL A 15 -3.33 -1.04 -10.73
CA VAL A 15 -2.39 -1.67 -9.78
C VAL A 15 -1.78 -0.62 -8.87
N ILE A 16 -1.67 -0.96 -7.60
CA ILE A 16 -0.91 -0.22 -6.59
C ILE A 16 0.20 -1.13 -6.08
N GLY A 17 1.45 -0.69 -6.15
CA GLY A 17 2.56 -1.33 -5.46
C GLY A 17 2.44 -1.07 -3.96
N ALA A 18 2.34 -2.13 -3.16
CA ALA A 18 2.21 -2.02 -1.71
C ALA A 18 3.46 -1.39 -1.07
N PRO A 19 3.31 -0.57 -0.01
CA PRO A 19 4.43 -0.02 0.71
C PRO A 19 5.13 -1.12 1.53
N LEU A 20 6.34 -1.46 1.14
CA LEU A 20 7.10 -2.55 1.74
C LEU A 20 8.13 -1.99 2.73
N PHE A 21 8.03 -2.41 3.99
CA PHE A 21 8.95 -1.96 5.04
C PHE A 21 10.40 -2.33 4.69
N LEU A 22 11.30 -1.35 4.78
CA LEU A 22 12.71 -1.39 4.38
C LEU A 22 12.98 -1.61 2.88
N VAL A 23 12.04 -2.13 2.13
CA VAL A 23 12.21 -2.52 0.72
C VAL A 23 11.81 -1.41 -0.25
N SER A 24 10.66 -0.75 0.00
CA SER A 24 10.21 0.35 -0.86
C SER A 24 10.98 1.64 -0.58
N GLY A 25 11.65 2.14 -1.60
CA GLY A 25 12.34 3.42 -1.63
C GLY A 25 12.00 4.20 -2.90
N PRO A 26 12.63 5.38 -3.11
CA PRO A 26 12.37 6.22 -4.28
C PRO A 26 12.56 5.49 -5.60
N ASP A 27 13.58 4.65 -5.74
CA ASP A 27 13.87 3.96 -7.00
C ASP A 27 12.70 3.07 -7.43
N LEU A 28 12.18 2.24 -6.50
CA LEU A 28 11.03 1.38 -6.77
C LEU A 28 9.77 2.20 -7.09
N VAL A 29 9.49 3.24 -6.30
CA VAL A 29 8.31 4.09 -6.50
C VAL A 29 8.35 4.79 -7.84
N ILE A 30 9.50 5.36 -8.21
CA ILE A 30 9.70 6.05 -9.49
C ILE A 30 9.50 5.09 -10.66
N ALA A 31 10.09 3.89 -10.60
CA ALA A 31 9.92 2.87 -11.63
C ALA A 31 8.46 2.45 -11.78
N GLN A 32 7.75 2.22 -10.68
CA GLN A 32 6.32 1.90 -10.66
C GLN A 32 5.48 3.01 -11.30
N CYS A 33 5.70 4.26 -10.90
CA CYS A 33 4.94 5.40 -11.44
C CYS A 33 5.23 5.64 -12.92
N LYS A 34 6.48 5.51 -13.38
CA LYS A 34 6.87 5.57 -14.79
C LYS A 34 6.24 4.44 -15.62
N ALA A 35 6.02 3.28 -15.03
CA ALA A 35 5.29 2.16 -15.66
C ALA A 35 3.75 2.34 -15.68
N GLY A 36 3.25 3.44 -15.11
CA GLY A 36 1.82 3.76 -15.08
C GLY A 36 1.03 2.99 -14.03
N ILE A 37 1.67 2.57 -12.93
CA ILE A 37 1.03 2.01 -11.74
C ILE A 37 1.34 2.87 -10.52
N ILE A 38 0.44 2.93 -9.55
CA ILE A 38 0.65 3.73 -8.35
C ILE A 38 1.76 3.09 -7.51
N GLY A 39 2.89 3.78 -7.37
CA GLY A 39 3.99 3.36 -6.50
C GLY A 39 3.78 3.85 -5.07
N SER A 40 4.24 3.09 -4.07
CA SER A 40 4.13 3.54 -2.69
C SER A 40 5.32 3.13 -1.81
N PHE A 41 5.54 3.89 -0.74
CA PHE A 41 6.55 3.58 0.27
C PHE A 41 6.09 3.99 1.67
N PRO A 42 6.54 3.31 2.74
CA PRO A 42 6.30 3.73 4.11
C PRO A 42 7.12 4.97 4.47
N ALA A 43 6.49 6.00 5.07
CA ALA A 43 7.21 7.17 5.59
C ALA A 43 8.33 6.77 6.55
N LEU A 44 8.11 5.71 7.34
CA LEU A 44 9.09 5.18 8.29
C LEU A 44 10.34 4.55 7.65
N ASN A 45 10.36 4.30 6.33
CA ASN A 45 11.57 3.88 5.62
C ASN A 45 12.56 5.03 5.44
N ALA A 46 12.09 6.26 5.34
CA ALA A 46 12.93 7.45 5.27
C ALA A 46 13.50 7.78 6.67
N ARG A 47 14.77 7.50 6.87
CA ARG A 47 15.47 7.66 8.14
C ARG A 47 16.81 8.38 7.95
N PRO A 48 17.10 9.42 8.75
CA PRO A 48 16.22 10.08 9.73
C PRO A 48 15.03 10.81 9.09
N GLN A 49 14.12 11.40 9.91
CA GLN A 49 12.82 11.93 9.46
C GLN A 49 12.91 12.94 8.30
N HIS A 50 13.90 13.83 8.29
CA HIS A 50 14.06 14.83 7.23
C HIS A 50 14.30 14.22 5.84
N VAL A 51 14.77 12.97 5.76
CA VAL A 51 14.95 12.23 4.50
C VAL A 51 13.62 11.99 3.77
N LEU A 52 12.48 12.01 4.50
CA LEU A 52 11.16 11.89 3.87
C LEU A 52 10.93 13.02 2.87
N GLU A 53 11.27 14.24 3.23
CA GLU A 53 11.15 15.39 2.32
C GLU A 53 12.04 15.26 1.09
N GLU A 54 13.28 14.83 1.28
CA GLU A 54 14.23 14.58 0.18
C GLU A 54 13.69 13.53 -0.80
N TRP A 55 13.12 12.44 -0.28
CA TRP A 55 12.52 11.39 -1.11
C TRP A 55 11.32 11.89 -1.92
N ILE A 56 10.42 12.64 -1.27
CA ILE A 56 9.24 13.20 -1.95
C ILE A 56 9.67 14.17 -3.06
N ILE A 57 10.63 15.05 -2.80
CA ILE A 57 11.16 16.00 -3.79
C ILE A 57 11.77 15.21 -4.96
N ARG A 58 12.64 14.23 -4.68
CA ARG A 58 13.27 13.39 -5.71
C ARG A 58 12.22 12.71 -6.59
N ILE A 59 11.22 12.04 -5.99
CA ILE A 59 10.17 11.35 -6.73
C ILE A 59 9.43 12.34 -7.64
N LYS A 60 8.99 13.47 -7.11
CA LYS A 60 8.26 14.49 -7.88
C LYS A 60 9.10 15.02 -9.04
N THR A 61 10.36 15.31 -8.82
CA THR A 61 11.28 15.84 -9.84
C THR A 61 11.50 14.83 -10.96
N GLU A 62 11.87 13.59 -10.63
CA GLU A 62 12.14 12.55 -11.63
C GLU A 62 10.90 12.14 -12.43
N LEU A 63 9.71 12.18 -11.82
CA LEU A 63 8.45 11.90 -12.52
C LEU A 63 8.08 13.06 -13.46
N ALA A 64 8.29 14.31 -13.04
CA ALA A 64 8.05 15.50 -13.89
C ALA A 64 9.00 15.51 -15.10
N GLU A 65 10.29 15.29 -14.88
CA GLU A 65 11.28 15.20 -15.96
C GLU A 65 10.97 14.09 -16.96
N PHE A 66 10.54 12.92 -16.44
CA PHE A 66 10.14 11.81 -17.30
C PHE A 66 8.90 12.14 -18.13
N GLN A 67 7.90 12.81 -17.53
CA GLN A 67 6.69 13.23 -18.24
C GLN A 67 6.98 14.26 -19.31
N GLU A 68 7.90 15.21 -19.07
CA GLU A 68 8.34 16.17 -20.07
C GLU A 68 9.03 15.50 -21.27
N GLN A 69 9.87 14.51 -21.00
CA GLN A 69 10.56 13.73 -22.04
C GLN A 69 9.64 12.75 -22.78
N ASN A 70 8.53 12.36 -22.16
CA ASN A 70 7.58 11.37 -22.66
C ASN A 70 6.13 11.87 -22.51
N PRO A 71 5.69 12.87 -23.30
CA PRO A 71 4.38 13.53 -23.11
C PRO A 71 3.18 12.58 -23.22
N GLU A 72 3.31 11.49 -23.98
CA GLU A 72 2.25 10.50 -24.19
C GLU A 72 2.26 9.38 -23.12
N ALA A 73 3.28 9.34 -22.26
CA ALA A 73 3.37 8.34 -21.21
C ALA A 73 2.35 8.62 -20.11
N LYS A 74 1.75 7.56 -19.60
CA LYS A 74 0.93 7.64 -18.39
C LYS A 74 1.82 7.51 -17.17
N VAL A 75 2.07 8.63 -16.50
CA VAL A 75 2.83 8.67 -15.26
C VAL A 75 1.86 8.67 -14.08
N ALA A 76 1.81 7.55 -13.36
CA ALA A 76 0.91 7.40 -12.23
C ALA A 76 1.35 8.26 -11.03
N PRO A 77 0.42 8.71 -10.18
CA PRO A 77 0.77 9.34 -8.91
C PRO A 77 1.41 8.35 -7.95
N PHE A 78 2.15 8.85 -6.97
CA PHE A 78 2.70 8.03 -5.89
C PHE A 78 1.88 8.16 -4.60
N ALA A 79 2.10 7.24 -3.67
CA ALA A 79 1.51 7.24 -2.35
C ALA A 79 2.56 7.14 -1.24
N VAL A 80 2.27 7.73 -0.09
CA VAL A 80 3.06 7.59 1.15
C VAL A 80 2.23 6.88 2.20
N ASN A 81 2.78 5.79 2.76
CA ASN A 81 2.10 5.07 3.82
C ASN A 81 2.46 5.65 5.19
N GLN A 82 1.42 5.85 6.01
CA GLN A 82 1.48 6.33 7.37
C GLN A 82 0.93 5.28 8.34
N ILE A 83 1.73 4.89 9.30
CA ILE A 83 1.32 3.96 10.36
C ILE A 83 0.59 4.75 11.45
N CYS A 84 -0.74 4.58 11.54
CA CYS A 84 -1.59 5.21 12.54
C CYS A 84 -1.58 4.40 13.84
N HIS A 85 -0.49 4.46 14.58
CA HIS A 85 -0.32 3.75 15.85
C HIS A 85 0.30 4.66 16.92
N GLY A 86 -0.02 4.43 18.18
CA GLY A 86 0.48 5.26 19.28
C GLY A 86 2.00 5.20 19.51
N SER A 87 2.68 4.20 18.96
CA SER A 87 4.15 4.10 18.96
C SER A 87 4.81 4.90 17.84
N ASN A 88 4.05 5.41 16.87
CA ASN A 88 4.59 6.25 15.81
C ASN A 88 4.55 7.71 16.24
N ASP A 89 5.60 8.16 16.91
CA ASP A 89 5.78 9.53 17.37
C ASP A 89 6.05 10.55 16.24
N ARG A 90 6.37 10.06 15.02
CA ARG A 90 6.62 10.87 13.83
C ARG A 90 5.37 11.18 13.01
N LEU A 91 4.24 10.52 13.28
CA LEU A 91 3.07 10.54 12.38
C LEU A 91 2.69 11.94 11.91
N MET A 92 2.48 12.86 12.84
CA MET A 92 2.03 14.21 12.48
C MET A 92 3.13 15.05 11.81
N GLN A 93 4.40 14.87 12.19
CA GLN A 93 5.53 15.53 11.53
C GLN A 93 5.70 15.02 10.09
N ASP A 94 5.55 13.71 9.86
CA ASP A 94 5.57 13.14 8.53
C ASP A 94 4.36 13.61 7.68
N MET A 95 3.19 13.78 8.32
CA MET A 95 2.02 14.35 7.66
C MET A 95 2.19 15.83 7.30
N GLU A 96 2.82 16.64 8.15
CA GLU A 96 3.17 18.03 7.81
C GLU A 96 4.03 18.10 6.54
N THR A 97 4.99 17.18 6.41
CA THR A 97 5.81 17.05 5.20
C THR A 97 4.95 16.65 3.98
N CYS A 98 4.04 15.69 4.15
CA CYS A 98 3.14 15.26 3.08
C CYS A 98 2.20 16.39 2.63
N VAL A 99 1.66 17.17 3.56
CA VAL A 99 0.80 18.34 3.29
C VAL A 99 1.59 19.42 2.55
N LYS A 100 2.81 19.76 3.04
CA LYS A 100 3.68 20.76 2.40
C LYS A 100 3.96 20.45 0.93
N HIS A 101 4.10 19.18 0.60
CA HIS A 101 4.40 18.71 -0.76
C HIS A 101 3.17 18.20 -1.51
N GLU A 102 1.96 18.34 -0.95
CA GLU A 102 0.70 17.90 -1.58
C GLU A 102 0.81 16.49 -2.13
N VAL A 103 1.20 15.52 -1.27
CA VAL A 103 1.33 14.10 -1.66
C VAL A 103 -0.02 13.58 -2.14
N PRO A 104 -0.14 13.07 -3.38
CA PRO A 104 -1.44 12.79 -4.00
C PRO A 104 -2.29 11.77 -3.23
N ILE A 105 -1.64 10.76 -2.66
CA ILE A 105 -2.32 9.65 -1.97
C ILE A 105 -1.59 9.33 -0.66
N ILE A 106 -2.34 9.27 0.42
CA ILE A 106 -1.87 8.75 1.70
C ILE A 106 -2.47 7.37 1.93
N ILE A 107 -1.65 6.38 2.21
CA ILE A 107 -2.11 5.06 2.66
C ILE A 107 -1.98 5.02 4.17
N THR A 108 -3.02 4.58 4.87
CA THR A 108 -3.01 4.50 6.34
C THR A 108 -3.26 3.07 6.80
N SER A 109 -2.61 2.69 7.89
CA SER A 109 -2.68 1.33 8.44
C SER A 109 -2.93 1.37 9.95
N LEU A 110 -3.55 0.34 10.49
CA LEU A 110 -3.85 0.04 11.89
C LEU A 110 -5.06 0.81 12.46
N ARG A 111 -4.88 1.97 13.12
CA ARG A 111 -5.99 2.70 13.75
C ARG A 111 -6.74 3.59 12.76
N PRO A 112 -8.02 3.90 13.02
CA PRO A 112 -8.77 4.84 12.20
C PRO A 112 -8.04 6.18 12.06
N PRO A 113 -7.93 6.73 10.83
CA PRO A 113 -6.99 7.80 10.50
C PRO A 113 -7.57 9.22 10.50
N SER A 114 -8.48 9.58 11.42
CA SER A 114 -9.22 10.86 11.38
C SER A 114 -8.35 12.09 11.15
N GLU A 115 -7.26 12.23 11.92
CA GLU A 115 -6.34 13.38 11.81
C GLU A 115 -5.58 13.39 10.47
N VAL A 116 -5.25 12.20 9.96
CA VAL A 116 -4.58 12.04 8.66
C VAL A 116 -5.54 12.38 7.51
N VAL A 117 -6.81 11.97 7.61
CA VAL A 117 -7.85 12.29 6.63
C VAL A 117 -8.05 13.80 6.54
N GLU A 118 -8.22 14.48 7.68
CA GLU A 118 -8.36 15.94 7.73
C GLU A 118 -7.16 16.65 7.08
N ALA A 119 -5.94 16.22 7.43
CA ALA A 119 -4.71 16.79 6.88
C ALA A 119 -4.59 16.58 5.38
N ALA A 120 -4.86 15.36 4.87
CA ALA A 120 -4.78 15.05 3.45
C ALA A 120 -5.85 15.79 2.64
N HIS A 121 -7.07 15.83 3.13
CA HIS A 121 -8.18 16.52 2.46
C HIS A 121 -7.98 18.05 2.40
N SER A 122 -7.17 18.64 3.29
CA SER A 122 -6.90 20.08 3.30
C SER A 122 -6.27 20.60 2.00
N TYR A 123 -5.58 19.74 1.26
CA TYR A 123 -4.98 20.06 -0.06
C TYR A 123 -5.55 19.24 -1.23
N GLY A 124 -6.59 18.43 -0.99
CA GLY A 124 -7.21 17.58 -2.01
C GLY A 124 -6.54 16.23 -2.24
N GLY A 125 -5.66 15.79 -1.34
CA GLY A 125 -5.09 14.44 -1.32
C GLY A 125 -6.14 13.39 -0.97
N LEU A 126 -5.90 12.14 -1.37
CA LEU A 126 -6.76 11.00 -1.08
C LEU A 126 -6.19 10.16 0.06
N VAL A 127 -7.09 9.53 0.82
CA VAL A 127 -6.69 8.59 1.88
C VAL A 127 -7.27 7.21 1.61
N PHE A 128 -6.39 6.21 1.51
CA PHE A 128 -6.74 4.79 1.44
C PHE A 128 -6.34 4.10 2.74
N HIS A 129 -7.22 3.29 3.31
CA HIS A 129 -7.00 2.67 4.61
C HIS A 129 -7.03 1.15 4.55
N ASP A 130 -6.02 0.51 5.17
CA ASP A 130 -5.93 -0.95 5.29
C ASP A 130 -6.97 -1.50 6.26
N VAL A 131 -7.77 -2.47 5.81
CA VAL A 131 -8.79 -3.13 6.61
C VAL A 131 -8.80 -4.63 6.39
N ILE A 132 -9.11 -5.40 7.45
CA ILE A 132 -9.13 -6.87 7.43
C ILE A 132 -10.52 -7.46 7.66
N SER A 133 -11.53 -6.62 7.91
CA SER A 133 -12.91 -7.05 8.18
C SER A 133 -13.91 -5.96 7.82
N VAL A 134 -15.18 -6.34 7.67
CA VAL A 134 -16.29 -5.39 7.44
C VAL A 134 -16.39 -4.34 8.55
N ARG A 135 -16.22 -4.76 9.81
CA ARG A 135 -16.23 -3.84 10.96
C ARG A 135 -15.10 -2.78 10.86
N HIS A 136 -13.90 -3.18 10.46
CA HIS A 136 -12.80 -2.24 10.25
C HIS A 136 -13.08 -1.32 9.06
N ALA A 137 -13.64 -1.86 7.98
CA ALA A 137 -14.05 -1.09 6.81
C ALA A 137 -15.10 -0.01 7.15
N GLN A 138 -16.12 -0.35 7.94
CA GLN A 138 -17.14 0.58 8.40
C GLN A 138 -16.52 1.71 9.25
N LYS A 139 -15.66 1.36 10.22
CA LYS A 139 -14.98 2.36 11.05
C LYS A 139 -14.09 3.30 10.25
N ALA A 140 -13.40 2.79 9.23
CA ALA A 140 -12.58 3.62 8.36
C ALA A 140 -13.44 4.55 7.50
N ALA A 141 -14.55 4.05 6.94
CA ALA A 141 -15.50 4.83 6.15
C ALA A 141 -16.14 5.97 6.98
N GLU A 142 -16.45 5.72 8.26
CA GLU A 142 -16.93 6.75 9.20
C GLU A 142 -15.92 7.89 9.42
N GLN A 143 -14.63 7.65 9.20
CA GLN A 143 -13.61 8.68 9.26
C GLN A 143 -13.41 9.44 7.95
N GLY A 144 -14.15 9.10 6.91
CA GLY A 144 -14.15 9.81 5.63
C GLY A 144 -13.02 9.41 4.69
N VAL A 145 -12.45 8.19 4.81
CA VAL A 145 -11.46 7.70 3.85
C VAL A 145 -12.04 7.57 2.45
N ASP A 146 -11.24 7.84 1.42
CA ASP A 146 -11.63 7.79 0.00
C ASP A 146 -11.60 6.37 -0.56
N GLY A 147 -10.85 5.49 0.08
CA GLY A 147 -10.73 4.10 -0.34
C GLY A 147 -10.40 3.15 0.80
N LEU A 148 -10.75 1.88 0.57
CA LEU A 148 -10.50 0.78 1.49
C LEU A 148 -9.60 -0.24 0.82
N ILE A 149 -8.46 -0.55 1.45
CA ILE A 149 -7.56 -1.62 1.04
C ILE A 149 -7.97 -2.86 1.83
N LEU A 150 -8.60 -3.80 1.15
CA LEU A 150 -9.09 -5.05 1.74
C LEU A 150 -7.94 -6.04 1.79
N VAL A 151 -7.30 -6.16 2.96
CA VAL A 151 -6.17 -7.06 3.20
C VAL A 151 -6.73 -8.44 3.55
N CYS A 152 -6.90 -9.26 2.52
CA CYS A 152 -7.55 -10.57 2.60
C CYS A 152 -6.57 -11.71 2.89
N ALA A 153 -7.11 -12.91 3.06
CA ALA A 153 -6.33 -14.13 3.16
C ALA A 153 -5.36 -14.25 1.96
N GLY A 154 -4.12 -14.61 2.25
CA GLY A 154 -3.03 -14.70 1.26
C GLY A 154 -2.26 -13.40 1.05
N ALA A 155 -2.60 -12.30 1.72
CA ALA A 155 -1.74 -11.13 1.77
C ALA A 155 -0.51 -11.40 2.65
N GLY A 156 0.62 -10.78 2.33
CA GLY A 156 1.81 -10.78 3.18
C GLY A 156 1.68 -9.77 4.33
N GLY A 157 2.49 -9.93 5.37
CA GLY A 157 2.45 -9.06 6.55
C GLY A 157 1.23 -9.31 7.43
N HIS A 158 0.69 -8.26 8.05
CA HIS A 158 -0.51 -8.33 8.88
C HIS A 158 -1.75 -8.49 7.99
N ALA A 159 -2.17 -9.73 7.78
CA ALA A 159 -3.24 -10.06 6.86
C ALA A 159 -4.52 -10.49 7.59
N GLY A 160 -5.66 -10.22 6.97
CA GLY A 160 -6.94 -10.79 7.36
C GLY A 160 -7.07 -12.24 6.95
N THR A 161 -7.99 -12.94 7.58
CA THR A 161 -8.30 -14.35 7.29
C THR A 161 -9.49 -14.52 6.35
N LEU A 162 -10.16 -13.40 6.00
CA LEU A 162 -11.35 -13.43 5.15
C LEU A 162 -10.98 -13.66 3.69
N SER A 163 -11.83 -14.48 3.03
CA SER A 163 -11.73 -14.68 1.60
C SER A 163 -11.99 -13.37 0.83
N PRO A 164 -11.19 -13.04 -0.20
CA PRO A 164 -11.45 -11.88 -1.05
C PRO A 164 -12.83 -11.93 -1.70
N PHE A 165 -13.31 -13.12 -2.09
CA PHE A 165 -14.62 -13.31 -2.70
C PHE A 165 -15.78 -12.90 -1.78
N ALA A 166 -15.62 -13.08 -0.48
CA ALA A 166 -16.62 -12.67 0.50
C ALA A 166 -16.49 -11.17 0.81
N LEU A 167 -15.30 -10.73 1.23
CA LEU A 167 -15.10 -9.39 1.76
C LEU A 167 -15.33 -8.29 0.70
N VAL A 168 -14.82 -8.45 -0.53
CA VAL A 168 -15.04 -7.46 -1.60
C VAL A 168 -16.52 -7.29 -1.90
N ARG A 169 -17.25 -8.41 -2.03
CA ARG A 169 -18.68 -8.37 -2.37
C ARG A 169 -19.52 -7.76 -1.27
N GLU A 170 -19.18 -8.00 -0.02
CA GLU A 170 -19.89 -7.44 1.12
C GLU A 170 -19.62 -5.94 1.26
N VAL A 171 -18.37 -5.49 1.14
CA VAL A 171 -18.00 -4.07 1.21
C VAL A 171 -18.63 -3.27 0.07
N LYS A 172 -18.60 -3.79 -1.15
CA LYS A 172 -19.22 -3.12 -2.33
C LYS A 172 -20.74 -2.95 -2.26
N GLN A 173 -21.45 -3.55 -1.28
CA GLN A 173 -22.88 -3.35 -1.10
C GLN A 173 -23.23 -2.00 -0.46
N TRP A 174 -22.29 -1.40 0.28
CA TRP A 174 -22.54 -0.21 1.09
C TRP A 174 -21.46 0.87 0.96
N PHE A 175 -20.28 0.55 0.43
CA PHE A 175 -19.19 1.51 0.26
C PHE A 175 -19.07 1.94 -1.20
N ASP A 176 -19.28 3.24 -1.45
CA ASP A 176 -19.21 3.85 -2.79
C ASP A 176 -17.83 4.40 -3.13
N GLY A 177 -16.87 4.31 -2.22
CA GLY A 177 -15.48 4.72 -2.42
C GLY A 177 -14.67 3.70 -3.21
N THR A 178 -13.37 3.98 -3.33
CA THR A 178 -12.43 3.10 -4.03
C THR A 178 -12.18 1.81 -3.23
N VAL A 179 -12.35 0.67 -3.85
CA VAL A 179 -12.06 -0.64 -3.25
C VAL A 179 -10.80 -1.23 -3.87
N ILE A 180 -9.81 -1.52 -3.03
CA ILE A 180 -8.50 -2.03 -3.41
C ILE A 180 -8.35 -3.42 -2.81
N LEU A 181 -8.01 -4.43 -3.61
CA LEU A 181 -7.87 -5.80 -3.14
C LEU A 181 -6.41 -6.20 -2.96
N SER A 182 -6.08 -6.69 -1.77
CA SER A 182 -4.80 -7.30 -1.43
C SER A 182 -4.96 -8.78 -1.02
N GLY A 183 -4.06 -9.62 -1.49
CA GLY A 183 -3.98 -11.04 -1.13
C GLY A 183 -3.69 -11.93 -2.33
N SER A 184 -2.53 -12.58 -2.34
CA SER A 184 -2.08 -13.53 -3.37
C SER A 184 -2.18 -13.02 -4.81
N ILE A 185 -1.95 -11.73 -5.03
CA ILE A 185 -1.97 -11.12 -6.37
C ILE A 185 -0.53 -10.92 -6.83
N GLY A 186 -0.10 -11.67 -7.87
CA GLY A 186 1.28 -11.69 -8.33
C GLY A 186 1.47 -11.57 -9.85
N ASP A 187 0.38 -11.62 -10.63
CA ASP A 187 0.42 -11.61 -12.09
C ASP A 187 -0.81 -10.93 -12.71
N GLY A 188 -0.83 -10.83 -14.05
CA GLY A 188 -1.93 -10.20 -14.78
C GLY A 188 -3.27 -10.94 -14.66
N HIS A 189 -3.26 -12.27 -14.48
CA HIS A 189 -4.49 -13.05 -14.30
C HIS A 189 -5.12 -12.77 -12.95
N SER A 190 -4.31 -12.70 -11.90
CA SER A 190 -4.79 -12.36 -10.56
C SER A 190 -5.24 -10.90 -10.46
N VAL A 191 -4.58 -9.97 -11.17
CA VAL A 191 -5.07 -8.58 -11.32
C VAL A 191 -6.43 -8.55 -12.02
N ALA A 192 -6.58 -9.22 -13.16
CA ALA A 192 -7.85 -9.30 -13.89
C ALA A 192 -8.97 -9.93 -13.03
N SER A 193 -8.62 -10.93 -12.21
CA SER A 193 -9.56 -11.58 -11.27
C SER A 193 -10.00 -10.61 -10.16
N ALA A 194 -9.10 -9.79 -9.62
CA ALA A 194 -9.44 -8.77 -8.63
C ALA A 194 -10.44 -7.75 -9.19
N ILE A 195 -10.22 -7.28 -10.42
CA ILE A 195 -11.12 -6.34 -11.10
C ILE A 195 -12.48 -7.01 -11.42
N ALA A 196 -12.48 -8.26 -11.91
CA ALA A 196 -13.70 -9.01 -12.16
C ALA A 196 -14.53 -9.24 -10.88
N LEU A 197 -13.89 -9.38 -9.73
CA LEU A 197 -14.53 -9.51 -8.43
C LEU A 197 -15.22 -8.22 -7.98
N GLY A 198 -14.81 -7.08 -8.53
CA GLY A 198 -15.39 -5.75 -8.26
C GLY A 198 -14.45 -4.78 -7.54
N ALA A 199 -13.18 -5.12 -7.36
CA ALA A 199 -12.19 -4.17 -6.90
C ALA A 199 -11.87 -3.13 -7.99
N ASP A 200 -11.50 -1.94 -7.57
CA ASP A 200 -11.08 -0.85 -8.46
C ASP A 200 -9.58 -0.93 -8.74
N PHE A 201 -8.80 -1.47 -7.79
CA PHE A 201 -7.37 -1.73 -7.90
C PHE A 201 -6.98 -3.08 -7.30
N ALA A 202 -5.90 -3.64 -7.82
CA ALA A 202 -5.14 -4.71 -7.21
C ALA A 202 -3.92 -4.15 -6.44
N TYR A 203 -3.62 -4.70 -5.26
CA TYR A 203 -2.54 -4.27 -4.39
C TYR A 203 -1.49 -5.36 -4.29
N LEU A 204 -0.30 -5.11 -4.84
CA LEU A 204 0.76 -6.10 -5.00
C LEU A 204 1.99 -5.74 -4.15
N GLY A 205 2.45 -6.68 -3.32
CA GLY A 205 3.67 -6.54 -2.52
C GLY A 205 4.81 -7.39 -3.05
N THR A 206 4.76 -8.69 -2.79
CA THR A 206 5.84 -9.66 -3.01
C THR A 206 6.42 -9.62 -4.42
N ARG A 207 5.60 -9.40 -5.44
CA ARG A 207 6.06 -9.29 -6.84
C ARG A 207 7.10 -8.19 -7.02
N PHE A 208 6.96 -7.07 -6.33
CA PHE A 208 7.87 -5.93 -6.43
C PHE A 208 9.13 -6.08 -5.59
N ILE A 209 9.17 -6.98 -4.60
CA ILE A 209 10.41 -7.26 -3.83
C ILE A 209 11.48 -7.86 -4.75
N ALA A 210 11.08 -8.68 -5.73
CA ALA A 210 11.99 -9.34 -6.66
C ALA A 210 12.49 -8.44 -7.81
N THR A 211 12.11 -7.15 -7.86
CA THR A 211 12.57 -6.21 -8.89
C THR A 211 13.95 -5.63 -8.57
N GLU A 212 14.65 -5.14 -9.58
CA GLU A 212 16.00 -4.55 -9.42
C GLU A 212 15.96 -3.32 -8.52
N GLU A 213 14.92 -2.50 -8.62
CA GLU A 213 14.73 -1.23 -7.93
C GLU A 213 14.34 -1.39 -6.45
N ALA A 214 13.94 -2.58 -6.04
CA ALA A 214 13.61 -2.87 -4.64
C ALA A 214 14.89 -2.94 -3.79
N ASN A 215 14.85 -2.29 -2.63
CA ASN A 215 15.93 -2.36 -1.65
C ASN A 215 15.85 -3.67 -0.84
N ALA A 216 16.13 -4.79 -1.50
CA ALA A 216 16.14 -6.11 -0.91
C ALA A 216 17.44 -6.84 -1.27
N GLU A 217 17.95 -7.66 -0.35
CA GLU A 217 19.15 -8.44 -0.56
C GLU A 217 18.99 -9.41 -1.75
N PRO A 218 20.05 -9.62 -2.58
CA PRO A 218 19.99 -10.48 -3.74
C PRO A 218 19.49 -11.89 -3.43
N GLU A 219 19.89 -12.45 -2.28
CA GLU A 219 19.48 -13.76 -1.83
C GLU A 219 17.98 -13.82 -1.53
N TYR A 220 17.40 -12.75 -0.99
CA TYR A 220 15.96 -12.66 -0.75
C TYR A 220 15.18 -12.59 -2.08
N LYS A 221 15.65 -11.78 -3.04
CA LYS A 221 15.07 -11.72 -4.39
C LYS A 221 15.08 -13.10 -5.06
N LYS A 222 16.24 -13.78 -5.02
CA LYS A 222 16.40 -15.12 -5.57
C LYS A 222 15.48 -16.14 -4.88
N MET A 223 15.36 -16.10 -3.55
CA MET A 223 14.45 -16.97 -2.81
C MET A 223 13.00 -16.80 -3.28
N LEU A 224 12.55 -15.56 -3.57
CA LEU A 224 11.20 -15.30 -4.07
C LEU A 224 10.98 -15.84 -5.49
N GLU A 225 12.00 -15.79 -6.35
CA GLU A 225 11.96 -16.35 -7.71
C GLU A 225 11.86 -17.88 -7.71
N GLU A 226 12.53 -18.53 -6.74
CA GLU A 226 12.59 -19.99 -6.60
C GLU A 226 11.41 -20.56 -5.81
N SER A 227 10.64 -19.71 -5.09
CA SER A 227 9.53 -20.15 -4.22
C SER A 227 8.27 -20.49 -5.02
N ALA A 228 7.57 -21.52 -4.56
CA ALA A 228 6.27 -21.95 -5.07
C ALA A 228 5.18 -21.73 -4.00
N ALA A 229 3.92 -21.93 -4.36
CA ALA A 229 2.79 -21.69 -3.47
C ALA A 229 2.85 -22.48 -2.15
N GLN A 230 3.43 -23.66 -2.16
CA GLN A 230 3.62 -24.52 -0.96
C GLN A 230 4.66 -24.00 0.01
N ASP A 231 5.56 -23.11 -0.44
CA ASP A 231 6.62 -22.52 0.38
C ASP A 231 6.11 -21.32 1.19
N ILE A 232 4.88 -20.87 0.90
CA ILE A 232 4.25 -19.77 1.61
C ILE A 232 3.65 -20.27 2.92
N VAL A 233 4.19 -19.78 4.03
CA VAL A 233 3.73 -20.14 5.37
C VAL A 233 2.81 -19.06 5.90
N CYS A 234 1.60 -19.44 6.27
CA CYS A 234 0.69 -18.57 7.01
C CYS A 234 0.96 -18.72 8.51
N LEU A 235 1.45 -17.67 9.13
CA LEU A 235 1.61 -17.62 10.58
C LEU A 235 0.25 -17.37 11.25
N LEU A 236 0.09 -17.83 12.47
CA LEU A 236 -1.12 -17.57 13.24
C LEU A 236 -1.01 -16.18 13.86
N TYR A 237 -1.74 -15.22 13.31
CA TYR A 237 -1.80 -13.88 13.86
C TYR A 237 -3.03 -13.75 14.75
N THR A 238 -2.80 -13.65 16.05
CA THR A 238 -3.81 -13.26 17.03
C THR A 238 -3.60 -11.85 17.54
N SER A 239 -2.44 -11.26 17.23
CA SER A 239 -2.01 -9.93 17.68
C SER A 239 -1.00 -9.32 16.71
N ASP A 240 -0.50 -8.14 17.00
CA ASP A 240 0.61 -7.49 16.31
C ASP A 240 1.86 -8.39 16.30
N ALA A 241 2.59 -8.42 15.19
CA ALA A 241 3.84 -9.18 15.07
C ALA A 241 4.89 -8.80 16.14
N ALA A 242 4.81 -7.62 16.72
CA ALA A 242 5.63 -7.21 17.86
C ALA A 242 5.21 -7.86 19.18
N ASP A 243 3.94 -8.29 19.29
CA ASP A 243 3.40 -8.98 20.44
C ASP A 243 3.60 -10.51 20.36
N GLU A 244 4.10 -11.01 19.22
CA GLU A 244 4.29 -12.42 18.93
C GLU A 244 5.64 -13.00 19.40
N GLU A 245 6.55 -12.17 19.89
CA GLU A 245 7.84 -12.64 20.43
C GLU A 245 7.65 -13.65 21.57
N ASP A 246 6.57 -13.53 22.33
CA ASP A 246 6.25 -14.44 23.44
C ASP A 246 5.53 -15.73 22.99
N SER A 247 5.06 -15.82 21.73
CA SER A 247 4.31 -16.97 21.22
C SER A 247 5.13 -17.95 20.39
N VAL A 248 6.40 -17.63 20.13
CA VAL A 248 7.34 -18.50 19.41
C VAL A 248 8.51 -18.81 20.32
N ASP A 249 8.76 -20.10 20.59
CA ASP A 249 9.94 -20.50 21.33
C ASP A 249 11.22 -20.19 20.50
N LEU A 250 12.35 -20.03 21.18
CA LEU A 250 13.65 -19.74 20.55
C LEU A 250 14.14 -20.86 19.62
N GLY A 251 13.45 -21.97 19.52
CA GLY A 251 13.68 -23.07 18.58
C GLY A 251 12.79 -23.00 17.33
N GLY A 252 12.01 -21.94 17.17
CA GLY A 252 11.10 -21.79 16.02
C GLY A 252 9.88 -22.70 16.07
N ARG A 253 9.57 -23.28 17.24
CA ARG A 253 8.35 -24.04 17.46
C ARG A 253 7.26 -23.11 17.98
N ARG A 254 6.04 -23.28 17.47
CA ARG A 254 4.87 -22.66 18.07
C ARG A 254 4.57 -23.28 19.42
N ILE A 255 4.21 -22.47 20.34
CA ILE A 255 3.56 -22.85 21.58
C ILE A 255 2.06 -22.95 21.34
#